data_f0e2d0adbb3ed84d2873b129dc2dcba0
#
_entry.id   f0e2d0adbb3ed84d2873b129dc2dcba0
#
_cell.length_a   1.000
_cell.length_b   1.000
_cell.length_c   1.000
_cell.angle_alpha   90.00
_cell.angle_beta   90.00
_cell.angle_gamma   90.00
#
_symmetry.space_group_name_H-M   'P 1'
#
loop_
_entity.id
_entity.type
_entity.pdbx_description
1 polymer ?
#
loop_
_entity_poly.entity_id
_entity_poly.type
_entity_poly.pdbx_seq_one_letter_code
_entity_poly.pdbx_strand_id
1 'polypeptide(L)'
;MDPILFIHGFGAGKKQYQPIKKYLKKKGINNFYEFDYDNKFGLASFKLTAKVLSNFIEENIEEENINIIAISQGGIIALEYLKYFKNKNVKKLFTLCSPHSGSMLANMAVLPGLVDLRANSKLLKELETFVRDSKIDIYSVYTPFDLMVFPGWRARSKYGKQKIVFAPTHPFAFWWPATFKFIYENIIK
;
A
#
# COMPACT_ATOMS: atom_id res chain seq x y z
N MET A 1 -6.21 4.39 20.19
CA MET A 1 -6.23 3.73 18.85
C MET A 1 -4.87 3.92 18.24
N ASP A 2 -4.29 2.85 17.70
CA ASP A 2 -2.97 2.90 17.09
C ASP A 2 -2.94 3.90 15.93
N PRO A 3 -1.83 4.65 15.75
CA PRO A 3 -1.71 5.62 14.67
C PRO A 3 -1.78 4.97 13.29
N ILE A 4 -2.12 5.78 12.30
CA ILE A 4 -2.20 5.36 10.92
C ILE A 4 -1.11 6.04 10.12
N LEU A 5 -0.21 5.24 9.54
CA LEU A 5 0.80 5.70 8.60
C LEU A 5 0.27 5.60 7.17
N PHE A 6 0.27 6.71 6.45
CA PHE A 6 -0.07 6.76 5.03
C PHE A 6 1.17 6.68 4.15
N ILE A 7 1.11 5.83 3.12
CA ILE A 7 2.15 5.68 2.10
C ILE A 7 1.50 5.88 0.73
N HIS A 8 1.91 6.91 -0.01
CA HIS A 8 1.35 7.21 -1.33
C HIS A 8 1.90 6.29 -2.43
N GLY A 9 1.26 6.34 -3.61
CA GLY A 9 1.70 5.66 -4.82
C GLY A 9 2.59 6.52 -5.70
N PHE A 10 2.80 6.06 -6.93
CA PHE A 10 3.64 6.72 -7.94
C PHE A 10 3.15 8.14 -8.27
N GLY A 11 4.07 9.11 -8.20
CA GLY A 11 3.91 10.43 -8.80
C GLY A 11 2.89 11.39 -8.18
N ALA A 12 2.21 11.05 -7.06
CA ALA A 12 1.09 11.86 -6.58
C ALA A 12 1.22 12.45 -5.16
N GLY A 13 2.19 12.01 -4.37
CA GLY A 13 2.43 12.52 -3.02
C GLY A 13 1.20 12.44 -2.09
N LYS A 14 1.20 13.27 -1.07
CA LYS A 14 0.18 13.31 0.00
C LYS A 14 -1.26 13.52 -0.47
N LYS A 15 -1.47 14.08 -1.67
CA LYS A 15 -2.83 14.34 -2.19
C LYS A 15 -3.66 13.07 -2.36
N GLN A 16 -3.01 11.92 -2.62
CA GLN A 16 -3.71 10.66 -2.88
C GLN A 16 -4.57 10.19 -1.71
N TYR A 17 -4.13 10.36 -0.48
CA TYR A 17 -4.86 9.85 0.69
C TYR A 17 -5.65 10.89 1.48
N GLN A 18 -5.65 12.17 1.06
CA GLN A 18 -6.40 13.21 1.75
C GLN A 18 -7.91 12.91 1.89
N PRO A 19 -8.61 12.36 0.88
CA PRO A 19 -10.02 12.01 1.03
C PRO A 19 -10.27 10.95 2.11
N ILE A 20 -9.42 9.91 2.17
CA ILE A 20 -9.49 8.86 3.21
C ILE A 20 -9.22 9.48 4.59
N LYS A 21 -8.15 10.28 4.71
CA LYS A 21 -7.80 10.96 5.95
C LYS A 21 -8.94 11.84 6.46
N LYS A 22 -9.56 12.63 5.57
CA LYS A 22 -10.73 13.46 5.91
C LYS A 22 -11.92 12.64 6.39
N TYR A 23 -12.17 11.49 5.75
CA TYR A 23 -13.24 10.58 6.17
C TYR A 23 -12.97 10.00 7.58
N LEU A 24 -11.75 9.52 7.81
CA LEU A 24 -11.35 8.94 9.11
C LEU A 24 -11.39 9.98 10.23
N LYS A 25 -10.97 11.24 9.95
CA LYS A 25 -11.13 12.37 10.90
C LYS A 25 -12.57 12.60 11.29
N LYS A 26 -13.50 12.58 10.36
CA LYS A 26 -14.94 12.69 10.64
C LYS A 26 -15.49 11.55 11.51
N LYS A 27 -14.78 10.42 11.56
CA LYS A 27 -15.09 9.25 12.40
C LYS A 27 -14.32 9.24 13.73
N GLY A 28 -13.65 10.34 14.07
CA GLY A 28 -12.93 10.51 15.35
C GLY A 28 -11.52 9.96 15.38
N ILE A 29 -10.99 9.49 14.25
CA ILE A 29 -9.59 9.04 14.16
C ILE A 29 -8.72 10.22 13.76
N ASN A 30 -7.73 10.59 14.59
CA ASN A 30 -6.94 11.81 14.40
C ASN A 30 -5.42 11.61 14.41
N ASN A 31 -4.91 10.45 14.85
CA ASN A 31 -3.47 10.20 14.91
C ASN A 31 -2.97 9.64 13.57
N PHE A 32 -2.32 10.51 12.77
CA PHE A 32 -1.85 10.19 11.43
C PHE A 32 -0.42 10.61 11.20
N TYR A 33 0.36 9.73 10.59
CA TYR A 33 1.66 10.00 10.00
C TYR A 33 1.58 9.91 8.47
N GLU A 34 2.38 10.70 7.78
CA GLU A 34 2.36 10.81 6.32
C GLU A 34 3.77 10.66 5.76
N PHE A 35 4.08 9.49 5.25
CA PHE A 35 5.35 9.26 4.58
C PHE A 35 5.31 9.83 3.16
N ASP A 36 6.10 10.87 2.95
CA ASP A 36 6.30 11.51 1.65
C ASP A 36 7.70 11.17 1.14
N TYR A 37 7.79 10.60 -0.03
CA TYR A 37 9.05 10.15 -0.60
C TYR A 37 9.13 10.46 -2.09
N ASP A 38 10.33 10.75 -2.55
CA ASP A 38 10.62 10.87 -3.97
C ASP A 38 10.98 9.50 -4.53
N ASN A 39 10.12 8.96 -5.38
CA ASN A 39 10.37 7.70 -6.08
C ASN A 39 11.30 7.85 -7.29
N LYS A 40 11.85 9.06 -7.53
CA LYS A 40 12.74 9.38 -8.66
C LYS A 40 12.19 8.87 -9.99
N PHE A 41 10.87 9.04 -10.20
CA PHE A 41 10.16 8.58 -11.39
C PHE A 41 10.35 7.06 -11.69
N GLY A 42 10.42 6.21 -10.66
CA GLY A 42 10.59 4.77 -10.82
C GLY A 42 12.05 4.30 -10.95
N LEU A 43 13.02 5.18 -10.72
CA LEU A 43 14.45 4.82 -10.69
C LEU A 43 14.88 4.24 -9.33
N ALA A 44 14.21 4.63 -8.23
CA ALA A 44 14.53 4.10 -6.91
C ALA A 44 14.04 2.65 -6.75
N SER A 45 14.87 1.78 -6.18
CA SER A 45 14.45 0.42 -5.85
C SER A 45 13.47 0.43 -4.67
N PHE A 46 12.54 -0.50 -4.64
CA PHE A 46 11.59 -0.66 -3.54
C PHE A 46 12.28 -0.89 -2.20
N LYS A 47 13.37 -1.66 -2.19
CA LYS A 47 14.16 -1.92 -0.98
C LYS A 47 14.82 -0.65 -0.42
N LEU A 48 15.35 0.21 -1.29
CA LEU A 48 15.93 1.48 -0.85
C LEU A 48 14.84 2.40 -0.28
N THR A 49 13.70 2.51 -0.94
CA THR A 49 12.57 3.31 -0.46
C THR A 49 12.01 2.74 0.87
N ALA A 50 11.98 1.43 1.02
CA ALA A 50 11.60 0.78 2.28
C ALA A 50 12.60 1.07 3.41
N LYS A 51 13.90 1.22 3.13
CA LYS A 51 14.88 1.67 4.13
C LYS A 51 14.64 3.12 4.56
N VAL A 52 14.33 4.00 3.61
CA VAL A 52 13.96 5.39 3.92
C VAL A 52 12.67 5.44 4.77
N LEU A 53 11.69 4.58 4.45
CA LEU A 53 10.48 4.42 5.25
C LEU A 53 10.80 3.95 6.67
N SER A 54 11.72 2.99 6.84
CA SER A 54 12.16 2.52 8.15
C SER A 54 12.76 3.64 8.99
N ASN A 55 13.65 4.44 8.42
CA ASN A 55 14.24 5.59 9.10
C ASN A 55 13.16 6.63 9.49
N PHE A 56 12.24 6.94 8.55
CA PHE A 56 11.13 7.83 8.85
C PHE A 56 10.29 7.35 10.03
N ILE A 57 9.99 6.06 10.10
CA ILE A 57 9.23 5.47 11.20
C ILE A 57 9.99 5.59 12.53
N GLU A 58 11.29 5.29 12.54
CA GLU A 58 12.13 5.41 13.72
C GLU A 58 12.20 6.84 14.26
N GLU A 59 12.32 7.81 13.36
CA GLU A 59 12.51 9.22 13.72
C GLU A 59 11.22 9.94 14.13
N ASN A 60 10.06 9.50 13.64
CA ASN A 60 8.83 10.26 13.74
C ASN A 60 7.69 9.57 14.51
N ILE A 61 7.74 8.25 14.70
CA ILE A 61 6.66 7.48 15.32
C ILE A 61 7.16 6.90 16.64
N GLU A 62 6.64 7.41 17.73
CA GLU A 62 7.00 6.93 19.08
C GLU A 62 6.24 5.64 19.43
N GLU A 63 5.00 5.50 18.97
CA GLU A 63 4.14 4.38 19.30
C GLU A 63 4.71 3.05 18.81
N GLU A 64 4.58 2.02 19.63
CA GLU A 64 5.06 0.67 19.31
C GLU A 64 4.23 0.01 18.21
N ASN A 65 2.92 0.25 18.22
CA ASN A 65 1.99 -0.34 17.30
C ASN A 65 1.51 0.70 16.26
N ILE A 66 1.42 0.30 14.99
CA ILE A 66 0.93 1.15 13.91
C ILE A 66 -0.01 0.37 12.98
N ASN A 67 -0.90 1.10 12.32
CA ASN A 67 -1.61 0.62 11.14
C ASN A 67 -1.05 1.31 9.89
N ILE A 68 -1.00 0.64 8.76
CA ILE A 68 -0.52 1.21 7.51
C ILE A 68 -1.65 1.23 6.48
N ILE A 69 -1.85 2.37 5.82
CA ILE A 69 -2.68 2.50 4.61
C ILE A 69 -1.76 2.91 3.45
N ALA A 70 -1.58 1.99 2.51
CA ALA A 70 -0.65 2.14 1.42
C ALA A 70 -1.34 2.06 0.06
N ILE A 71 -1.07 3.03 -0.81
CA ILE A 71 -1.72 3.16 -2.13
C ILE A 71 -0.77 2.70 -3.23
N SER A 72 -1.28 1.86 -4.15
CA SER A 72 -0.57 1.44 -5.35
C SER A 72 0.82 0.88 -5.03
N GLN A 73 1.90 1.38 -5.63
CA GLN A 73 3.26 0.94 -5.31
C GLN A 73 3.65 1.14 -3.83
N GLY A 74 2.99 2.06 -3.11
CA GLY A 74 3.18 2.23 -1.67
C GLY A 74 2.95 0.94 -0.88
N GLY A 75 2.03 0.07 -1.34
CA GLY A 75 1.83 -1.24 -0.74
C GLY A 75 3.00 -2.20 -0.92
N ILE A 76 3.72 -2.10 -2.04
CA ILE A 76 4.95 -2.89 -2.27
C ILE A 76 6.08 -2.39 -1.36
N ILE A 77 6.19 -1.05 -1.20
CA ILE A 77 7.15 -0.43 -0.26
C ILE A 77 6.86 -0.87 1.18
N ALA A 78 5.58 -0.87 1.59
CA ALA A 78 5.18 -1.33 2.92
C ALA A 78 5.53 -2.80 3.15
N LEU A 79 5.33 -3.67 2.15
CA LEU A 79 5.70 -5.08 2.24
C LEU A 79 7.21 -5.30 2.30
N GLU A 80 8.00 -4.53 1.53
CA GLU A 80 9.47 -4.55 1.61
C GLU A 80 9.94 -4.08 3.00
N TYR A 81 9.34 -3.02 3.56
CA TYR A 81 9.62 -2.59 4.92
C TYR A 81 9.33 -3.70 5.94
N LEU A 82 8.18 -4.32 5.87
CA LEU A 82 7.79 -5.40 6.77
C LEU A 82 8.70 -6.63 6.66
N LYS A 83 9.18 -6.93 5.46
CA LYS A 83 10.09 -8.05 5.21
C LYS A 83 11.49 -7.84 5.78
N TYR A 84 12.06 -6.63 5.64
CA TYR A 84 13.48 -6.42 5.90
C TYR A 84 13.80 -5.56 7.12
N PHE A 85 12.88 -4.68 7.52
CA PHE A 85 13.20 -3.66 8.52
C PHE A 85 12.35 -3.73 9.78
N LYS A 86 11.08 -3.96 9.68
CA LYS A 86 10.06 -4.19 10.73
C LYS A 86 10.48 -3.74 12.15
N ASN A 87 10.72 -2.45 12.31
CA ASN A 87 11.09 -1.85 13.59
C ASN A 87 9.89 -1.45 14.46
N LYS A 88 8.67 -1.64 13.97
CA LYS A 88 7.40 -1.43 14.69
C LYS A 88 6.45 -2.60 14.47
N ASN A 89 5.52 -2.76 15.41
CA ASN A 89 4.48 -3.77 15.30
C ASN A 89 3.33 -3.28 14.42
N VAL A 90 3.36 -3.65 13.13
CA VAL A 90 2.27 -3.34 12.21
C VAL A 90 1.11 -4.30 12.46
N LYS A 91 0.03 -3.77 13.03
CA LYS A 91 -1.19 -4.54 13.31
C LYS A 91 -1.95 -4.87 12.05
N LYS A 92 -2.18 -3.86 11.20
CA LYS A 92 -2.97 -4.01 9.97
C LYS A 92 -2.31 -3.26 8.83
N LEU A 93 -2.24 -3.92 7.67
CA LEU A 93 -1.79 -3.33 6.42
C LEU A 93 -2.96 -3.28 5.42
N PHE A 94 -3.42 -2.08 5.08
CA PHE A 94 -4.38 -1.85 4.00
C PHE A 94 -3.62 -1.49 2.72
N THR A 95 -3.81 -2.28 1.66
CA THR A 95 -3.23 -2.02 0.34
C THR A 95 -4.34 -1.67 -0.64
N LEU A 96 -4.24 -0.49 -1.25
CA LEU A 96 -5.25 0.04 -2.15
C LEU A 96 -4.71 0.00 -3.58
N CYS A 97 -5.26 -0.87 -4.40
CA CYS A 97 -4.82 -1.11 -5.79
C CYS A 97 -3.31 -1.38 -5.92
N SER A 98 -2.70 -2.02 -4.93
CA SER A 98 -1.27 -2.36 -4.98
C SER A 98 -1.02 -3.58 -5.86
N PRO A 99 0.00 -3.58 -6.73
CA PRO A 99 0.24 -4.64 -7.72
C PRO A 99 0.86 -5.90 -7.10
N HIS A 100 0.11 -6.59 -6.22
CA HIS A 100 0.58 -7.80 -5.53
C HIS A 100 1.06 -8.91 -6.47
N SER A 101 0.39 -9.06 -7.62
CA SER A 101 0.77 -10.01 -8.67
C SER A 101 1.35 -9.32 -9.91
N GLY A 102 1.80 -8.08 -9.75
CA GLY A 102 2.36 -7.24 -10.80
C GLY A 102 1.31 -6.64 -11.73
N SER A 103 1.78 -5.95 -12.76
CA SER A 103 0.94 -5.42 -13.84
C SER A 103 1.49 -5.85 -15.18
N MET A 104 0.60 -6.22 -16.12
CA MET A 104 1.02 -6.52 -17.49
C MET A 104 1.59 -5.28 -18.19
N LEU A 105 1.12 -4.07 -17.84
CA LEU A 105 1.67 -2.84 -18.40
C LEU A 105 3.13 -2.60 -17.96
N ALA A 106 3.54 -3.11 -16.81
CA ALA A 106 4.93 -3.05 -16.38
C ALA A 106 5.89 -3.82 -17.31
N ASN A 107 5.38 -4.74 -18.13
CA ASN A 107 6.21 -5.46 -19.12
C ASN A 107 6.75 -4.53 -20.22
N MET A 108 6.09 -3.40 -20.46
CA MET A 108 6.53 -2.37 -21.42
C MET A 108 7.50 -1.36 -20.78
N ALA A 109 7.67 -1.40 -19.46
CA ALA A 109 8.52 -0.46 -18.75
C ALA A 109 9.99 -0.89 -18.76
N VAL A 110 10.88 0.09 -18.88
CA VAL A 110 12.35 -0.11 -18.84
C VAL A 110 12.97 0.43 -17.55
N LEU A 111 12.22 1.23 -16.78
CA LEU A 111 12.71 1.80 -15.51
C LEU A 111 12.80 0.73 -14.42
N PRO A 112 13.91 0.68 -13.65
CA PRO A 112 14.17 -0.40 -12.68
C PRO A 112 13.02 -0.68 -11.72
N GLY A 113 12.44 0.32 -11.08
CA GLY A 113 11.33 0.14 -10.15
C GLY A 113 10.04 -0.34 -10.82
N LEU A 114 9.85 -0.08 -12.12
CA LEU A 114 8.69 -0.61 -12.85
C LEU A 114 8.95 -2.03 -13.36
N VAL A 115 10.19 -2.39 -13.65
CA VAL A 115 10.58 -3.76 -13.99
C VAL A 115 10.26 -4.71 -12.84
N ASP A 116 10.47 -4.28 -11.60
CA ASP A 116 10.14 -5.05 -10.40
C ASP A 116 8.63 -5.29 -10.23
N LEU A 117 7.79 -4.47 -10.87
CA LEU A 117 6.32 -4.66 -10.90
C LEU A 117 5.82 -5.51 -12.07
N ARG A 118 6.70 -6.08 -12.86
CA ARG A 118 6.31 -7.06 -13.89
C ARG A 118 5.71 -8.30 -13.25
N ALA A 119 4.74 -8.89 -13.94
CA ALA A 119 4.18 -10.17 -13.52
C ALA A 119 5.28 -11.23 -13.31
N ASN A 120 5.20 -11.93 -12.20
CA ASN A 120 6.18 -12.98 -11.83
C ASN A 120 7.61 -12.49 -11.58
N SER A 121 7.84 -11.19 -11.35
CA SER A 121 9.14 -10.68 -10.94
C SER A 121 9.64 -11.39 -9.67
N LYS A 122 10.95 -11.42 -9.48
CA LYS A 122 11.58 -12.01 -8.28
C LYS A 122 11.07 -11.32 -7.03
N LEU A 123 11.01 -9.98 -7.03
CA LEU A 123 10.50 -9.18 -5.92
C LEU A 123 9.09 -9.64 -5.49
N LEU A 124 8.15 -9.68 -6.43
CA LEU A 124 6.75 -10.01 -6.10
C LEU A 124 6.57 -11.45 -5.62
N LYS A 125 7.34 -12.40 -6.16
CA LYS A 125 7.34 -13.79 -5.64
C LYS A 125 7.86 -13.89 -4.21
N GLU A 126 8.92 -13.16 -3.90
CA GLU A 126 9.47 -13.10 -2.55
C GLU A 126 8.50 -12.44 -1.56
N LEU A 127 7.83 -11.36 -1.96
CA LEU A 127 6.81 -10.70 -1.15
C LEU A 127 5.57 -11.60 -0.95
N GLU A 128 5.14 -12.32 -1.99
CA GLU A 128 4.04 -13.28 -1.85
C GLU A 128 4.36 -14.36 -0.83
N THR A 129 5.57 -14.92 -0.88
CA THR A 129 6.05 -15.92 0.10
C THR A 129 6.08 -15.31 1.51
N PHE A 130 6.63 -14.10 1.66
CA PHE A 130 6.66 -13.39 2.94
C PHE A 130 5.24 -13.18 3.51
N VAL A 131 4.30 -12.71 2.68
CA VAL A 131 2.91 -12.48 3.09
C VAL A 131 2.22 -13.76 3.54
N ARG A 132 2.42 -14.86 2.81
CA ARG A 132 1.88 -16.18 3.17
C ARG A 132 2.34 -16.63 4.56
N ASP A 133 3.61 -16.41 4.87
CA ASP A 133 4.24 -16.91 6.10
C ASP A 133 4.13 -15.91 7.27
N SER A 134 3.70 -14.67 6.99
CA SER A 134 3.52 -13.62 7.99
C SER A 134 2.18 -13.76 8.73
N LYS A 135 2.17 -13.30 9.99
CA LYS A 135 0.94 -13.19 10.79
C LYS A 135 0.30 -11.80 10.69
N ILE A 136 0.64 -11.02 9.66
CA ILE A 136 0.15 -9.65 9.50
C ILE A 136 -1.24 -9.68 8.89
N ASP A 137 -2.17 -8.94 9.48
CA ASP A 137 -3.52 -8.75 8.93
C ASP A 137 -3.46 -7.83 7.70
N ILE A 138 -3.55 -8.44 6.52
CA ILE A 138 -3.55 -7.72 5.25
C ILE A 138 -4.96 -7.57 4.71
N TYR A 139 -5.29 -6.35 4.29
CA TYR A 139 -6.57 -5.95 3.71
C TYR A 139 -6.33 -5.32 2.34
N SER A 140 -6.67 -6.02 1.26
CA SER A 140 -6.50 -5.50 -0.10
C SER A 140 -7.81 -4.98 -0.68
N VAL A 141 -7.77 -3.77 -1.22
CA VAL A 141 -8.88 -3.16 -1.98
C VAL A 141 -8.47 -3.04 -3.43
N TYR A 142 -9.34 -3.43 -4.36
CA TYR A 142 -9.06 -3.33 -5.79
C TYR A 142 -10.33 -3.12 -6.61
N THR A 143 -10.16 -2.66 -7.84
CA THR A 143 -11.22 -2.55 -8.84
C THR A 143 -10.91 -3.41 -10.06
N PRO A 144 -11.91 -4.11 -10.64
CA PRO A 144 -11.74 -4.83 -11.90
C PRO A 144 -11.35 -3.92 -13.08
N PHE A 145 -11.70 -2.63 -12.98
CA PHE A 145 -11.48 -1.62 -14.03
C PHE A 145 -10.16 -0.87 -13.89
N ASP A 146 -9.20 -1.44 -13.16
CA ASP A 146 -7.89 -0.86 -12.98
C ASP A 146 -7.04 -1.01 -14.26
N LEU A 147 -6.74 0.12 -14.90
CA LEU A 147 -5.89 0.15 -16.08
C LEU A 147 -4.40 0.37 -15.76
N MET A 148 -4.04 0.74 -14.53
CA MET A 148 -2.64 0.88 -14.11
C MET A 148 -2.07 -0.44 -13.58
N VAL A 149 -2.84 -1.15 -12.78
CA VAL A 149 -2.54 -2.53 -12.37
C VAL A 149 -3.42 -3.46 -13.21
N PHE A 150 -2.99 -3.72 -14.44
CA PHE A 150 -3.77 -4.49 -15.38
C PHE A 150 -3.35 -5.97 -15.45
N PRO A 151 -4.31 -6.90 -15.50
CA PRO A 151 -5.73 -6.73 -15.19
C PRO A 151 -5.98 -6.46 -13.69
N GLY A 152 -7.05 -5.72 -13.36
CA GLY A 152 -7.31 -5.16 -12.02
C GLY A 152 -7.26 -6.15 -10.87
N TRP A 153 -7.62 -7.43 -11.07
CA TRP A 153 -7.52 -8.46 -10.03
C TRP A 153 -6.08 -8.79 -9.59
N ARG A 154 -5.04 -8.33 -10.32
CA ARG A 154 -3.65 -8.46 -9.89
C ARG A 154 -3.30 -7.58 -8.70
N ALA A 155 -4.17 -6.62 -8.38
CA ALA A 155 -4.03 -5.81 -7.17
C ALA A 155 -4.57 -6.50 -5.90
N ARG A 156 -5.18 -7.68 -6.00
CA ARG A 156 -5.57 -8.43 -4.81
C ARG A 156 -4.38 -9.15 -4.18
N SER A 157 -4.28 -9.11 -2.88
CA SER A 157 -3.43 -10.06 -2.15
C SER A 157 -4.06 -11.44 -2.19
N LYS A 158 -3.29 -12.49 -2.40
CA LYS A 158 -3.78 -13.88 -2.31
C LYS A 158 -4.10 -14.27 -0.86
N TYR A 159 -3.54 -13.55 0.10
CA TYR A 159 -3.68 -13.80 1.53
C TYR A 159 -4.31 -12.58 2.22
N GLY A 160 -5.08 -12.85 3.29
CA GLY A 160 -5.78 -11.79 4.02
C GLY A 160 -7.17 -11.48 3.47
N LYS A 161 -7.74 -10.36 3.92
CA LYS A 161 -9.10 -9.93 3.54
C LYS A 161 -9.07 -9.09 2.27
N GLN A 162 -10.08 -9.28 1.44
CA GLN A 162 -10.18 -8.60 0.14
C GLN A 162 -11.50 -7.82 0.03
N LYS A 163 -11.45 -6.68 -0.64
CA LYS A 163 -12.62 -5.87 -0.99
C LYS A 163 -12.58 -5.48 -2.46
N ILE A 164 -13.55 -5.95 -3.22
CA ILE A 164 -13.80 -5.44 -4.57
C ILE A 164 -14.60 -4.15 -4.46
N VAL A 165 -14.19 -3.13 -5.20
CA VAL A 165 -14.95 -1.90 -5.41
C VAL A 165 -15.12 -1.68 -6.90
N PHE A 166 -16.31 -1.30 -7.34
CA PHE A 166 -16.59 -1.07 -8.76
C PHE A 166 -16.33 0.39 -9.14
N ALA A 167 -15.15 0.87 -8.78
CA ALA A 167 -14.69 2.19 -9.17
C ALA A 167 -14.18 2.19 -10.61
N PRO A 168 -14.44 3.24 -11.41
CA PRO A 168 -14.19 3.21 -12.86
C PRO A 168 -12.71 3.23 -13.24
N THR A 169 -11.81 3.63 -12.35
CA THR A 169 -10.37 3.68 -12.61
C THR A 169 -9.55 3.47 -11.35
N HIS A 170 -8.24 3.27 -11.52
CA HIS A 170 -7.26 3.13 -10.44
C HIS A 170 -7.36 4.22 -9.35
N PRO A 171 -7.30 5.55 -9.67
CA PRO A 171 -7.39 6.57 -8.62
C PRO A 171 -8.77 6.62 -7.94
N PHE A 172 -9.85 6.38 -8.67
CA PHE A 172 -11.17 6.37 -8.06
C PHE A 172 -11.36 5.23 -7.03
N ALA A 173 -10.65 4.12 -7.18
CA ALA A 173 -10.77 3.00 -6.25
C ALA A 173 -10.37 3.36 -4.81
N PHE A 174 -9.31 4.15 -4.62
CA PHE A 174 -8.92 4.57 -3.27
C PHE A 174 -9.72 5.76 -2.74
N TRP A 175 -10.51 6.45 -3.59
CA TRP A 175 -11.44 7.50 -3.18
C TRP A 175 -12.89 7.03 -3.12
N TRP A 176 -13.12 5.74 -3.34
CA TRP A 176 -14.47 5.19 -3.38
C TRP A 176 -15.09 5.09 -1.98
N PRO A 177 -16.36 5.47 -1.78
CA PRO A 177 -16.99 5.42 -0.46
C PRO A 177 -16.94 4.04 0.20
N ALA A 178 -17.08 2.96 -0.57
CA ALA A 178 -16.99 1.61 -0.05
C ALA A 178 -15.56 1.25 0.43
N THR A 179 -14.52 1.85 -0.16
CA THR A 179 -13.13 1.74 0.31
C THR A 179 -12.98 2.38 1.69
N PHE A 180 -13.50 3.58 1.87
CA PHE A 180 -13.44 4.29 3.15
C PHE A 180 -14.16 3.53 4.27
N LYS A 181 -15.37 3.04 3.96
CA LYS A 181 -16.17 2.23 4.89
C LYS A 181 -15.42 0.95 5.27
N PHE A 182 -14.88 0.23 4.29
CA PHE A 182 -14.14 -1.01 4.54
C PHE A 182 -12.89 -0.78 5.41
N ILE A 183 -12.12 0.28 5.15
CA ILE A 183 -10.95 0.63 5.97
C ILE A 183 -11.41 0.93 7.41
N TYR A 184 -12.39 1.81 7.59
CA TYR A 184 -12.87 2.18 8.91
C TYR A 184 -13.36 0.98 9.71
N GLU A 185 -14.24 0.15 9.14
CA GLU A 185 -14.83 -1.03 9.81
C GLU A 185 -13.79 -2.08 10.23
N ASN A 186 -12.63 -2.11 9.57
CA ASN A 186 -11.57 -3.05 9.90
C ASN A 186 -10.46 -2.42 10.76
N ILE A 187 -10.31 -1.10 10.79
CA ILE A 187 -9.37 -0.43 11.70
C ILE A 187 -9.88 -0.46 13.14
N ILE A 188 -11.20 -0.28 13.36
CA ILE A 188 -11.80 -0.19 14.72
C ILE A 188 -12.01 -1.56 15.38
N LYS A 189 -11.85 -2.65 14.67
CA LYS A 189 -11.90 -4.03 15.20
C LYS A 189 -10.53 -4.47 15.74
#